data_55c4590e5ba19f23e15689bcda915a5f
#
_entry.id   55c4590e5ba19f23e15689bcda915a5f
#
_cell.length_a   1.000
_cell.length_b   1.000
_cell.length_c   1.000
_cell.angle_alpha   90.00
_cell.angle_beta   90.00
_cell.angle_gamma   90.00
#
_symmetry.space_group_name_H-M   'P 1'
#
loop_
_entity.id
_entity.type
_entity.pdbx_description
1 polymer ?
#
loop_
_entity_poly.entity_id
_entity_poly.type
_entity_poly.pdbx_seq_one_letter_code
_entity_poly.pdbx_strand_id
1 'polypeptide(L)'
;FNLCLFPSLIMSISVVITGANRGIGLGLVREILKNPQVGKVFATTRNASKATELAMISDPRMIIVQMDGESDESVKKAVEQVAEHVGSSGVDFLVNNAGVLIGVDYNKPIKREDVAANFNVNCIATMVVTQAFHGLLETAAKKNGHAQVVNISSDLGSIADSHGSTPRGFTPYSMSKAALNMFTRNVSLDWKDEGIRCTSIHPGWVQTDMGGQEASLTVEESTSNIAHTIFKLDETTNGLFYNWKFDAMRW
;
A
#
# COMPACT_ATOMS: atom_id res chain seq x y z
N PHE A 1 34.40 -25.34 26.42
CA PHE A 1 33.08 -24.72 26.40
C PHE A 1 32.77 -24.37 24.95
N ASN A 2 32.00 -25.24 24.25
CA ASN A 2 31.44 -24.97 22.95
C ASN A 2 30.21 -24.05 23.14
N LEU A 3 30.37 -22.78 22.83
CA LEU A 3 29.25 -21.89 22.59
C LEU A 3 28.55 -22.36 21.29
N CYS A 4 27.49 -23.14 21.43
CA CYS A 4 26.51 -23.30 20.37
C CYS A 4 25.93 -21.91 20.06
N LEU A 5 26.45 -21.26 19.01
CA LEU A 5 25.79 -20.16 18.33
C LEU A 5 24.50 -20.73 17.76
N PHE A 6 23.40 -20.60 18.50
CA PHE A 6 22.07 -20.67 17.88
C PHE A 6 22.02 -19.56 16.83
N PRO A 7 21.80 -19.85 15.55
CA PRO A 7 21.50 -18.79 14.62
C PRO A 7 20.24 -18.11 15.16
N SER A 8 20.35 -16.85 15.54
CA SER A 8 19.17 -16.03 15.79
C SER A 8 18.26 -16.24 14.58
N LEU A 9 17.06 -16.77 14.79
CA LEU A 9 16.03 -16.81 13.75
C LEU A 9 15.80 -15.35 13.36
N ILE A 10 16.52 -14.89 12.33
CA ILE A 10 16.24 -13.59 11.72
C ILE A 10 14.83 -13.73 11.18
N MET A 11 13.86 -13.08 11.82
CA MET A 11 12.48 -13.06 11.36
C MET A 11 12.48 -12.47 9.96
N SER A 12 12.14 -13.28 9.00
CA SER A 12 12.13 -12.90 7.59
C SER A 12 10.82 -12.19 7.29
N ILE A 13 10.87 -10.88 7.11
CA ILE A 13 9.69 -10.03 6.84
C ILE A 13 9.14 -10.33 5.45
N SER A 14 7.83 -10.46 5.35
CA SER A 14 7.08 -10.61 4.10
C SER A 14 6.25 -9.36 3.82
N VAL A 15 6.33 -8.84 2.59
CA VAL A 15 5.65 -7.61 2.18
C VAL A 15 4.87 -7.85 0.90
N VAL A 16 3.59 -7.49 0.88
CA VAL A 16 2.75 -7.44 -0.33
C VAL A 16 2.57 -5.98 -0.74
N ILE A 17 2.80 -5.66 -2.02
CA ILE A 17 2.64 -4.29 -2.56
C ILE A 17 1.69 -4.35 -3.74
N THR A 18 0.56 -3.62 -3.67
CA THR A 18 -0.41 -3.58 -4.77
C THR A 18 -0.05 -2.51 -5.81
N GLY A 19 -0.30 -2.80 -7.11
CA GLY A 19 0.01 -1.86 -8.19
C GLY A 19 1.49 -1.57 -8.34
N ALA A 20 2.34 -2.61 -8.23
CA ALA A 20 3.79 -2.50 -8.10
C ALA A 20 4.54 -2.35 -9.44
N ASN A 21 3.86 -2.36 -10.58
CA ASN A 21 4.50 -2.43 -11.90
C ASN A 21 5.08 -1.10 -12.42
N ARG A 22 4.81 0.02 -11.77
CA ARG A 22 5.30 1.37 -12.14
C ARG A 22 5.22 2.36 -10.97
N GLY A 23 5.77 3.55 -11.17
CA GLY A 23 5.64 4.68 -10.26
C GLY A 23 6.03 4.35 -8.82
N ILE A 24 5.22 4.82 -7.86
CA ILE A 24 5.47 4.63 -6.42
C ILE A 24 5.57 3.15 -6.05
N GLY A 25 4.67 2.31 -6.56
CA GLY A 25 4.69 0.88 -6.23
C GLY A 25 5.99 0.19 -6.63
N LEU A 26 6.49 0.47 -7.82
CA LEU A 26 7.79 -0.06 -8.30
C LEU A 26 8.96 0.48 -7.49
N GLY A 27 8.92 1.78 -7.17
CA GLY A 27 9.92 2.41 -6.30
C GLY A 27 9.95 1.75 -4.91
N LEU A 28 8.78 1.50 -4.31
CA LEU A 28 8.67 0.80 -3.03
C LEU A 28 9.24 -0.63 -3.08
N VAL A 29 9.01 -1.38 -4.16
CA VAL A 29 9.64 -2.71 -4.33
C VAL A 29 11.15 -2.59 -4.26
N ARG A 30 11.73 -1.65 -5.01
CA ARG A 30 13.20 -1.43 -5.04
C ARG A 30 13.75 -1.02 -3.68
N GLU A 31 13.08 -0.11 -2.98
CA GLU A 31 13.52 0.39 -1.68
C GLU A 31 13.38 -0.67 -0.57
N ILE A 32 12.25 -1.38 -0.52
CA ILE A 32 11.99 -2.43 0.48
C ILE A 32 12.97 -3.59 0.33
N LEU A 33 13.37 -3.96 -0.89
CA LEU A 33 14.38 -4.98 -1.14
C LEU A 33 15.79 -4.61 -0.63
N LYS A 34 16.08 -3.33 -0.40
CA LYS A 34 17.35 -2.90 0.23
C LYS A 34 17.44 -3.31 1.72
N ASN A 35 16.31 -3.58 2.39
CA ASN A 35 16.30 -4.03 3.78
C ASN A 35 16.67 -5.52 3.86
N PRO A 36 17.77 -5.90 4.54
CA PRO A 36 18.20 -7.29 4.65
C PRO A 36 17.27 -8.16 5.51
N GLN A 37 16.38 -7.57 6.32
CA GLN A 37 15.39 -8.32 7.11
C GLN A 37 14.21 -8.78 6.28
N VAL A 38 14.01 -8.18 5.09
CA VAL A 38 12.94 -8.57 4.16
C VAL A 38 13.36 -9.85 3.44
N GLY A 39 12.56 -10.88 3.60
CA GLY A 39 12.77 -12.17 2.97
C GLY A 39 11.90 -12.41 1.72
N LYS A 40 10.74 -11.76 1.66
CA LYS A 40 9.85 -11.88 0.48
C LYS A 40 9.13 -10.57 0.19
N VAL A 41 9.09 -10.19 -1.08
CA VAL A 41 8.30 -9.08 -1.60
C VAL A 41 7.39 -9.59 -2.70
N PHE A 42 6.09 -9.54 -2.48
CA PHE A 42 5.07 -9.88 -3.46
C PHE A 42 4.64 -8.61 -4.19
N ALA A 43 5.14 -8.43 -5.39
CA ALA A 43 4.85 -7.27 -6.23
C ALA A 43 3.63 -7.58 -7.11
N THR A 44 2.45 -7.01 -6.77
CA THR A 44 1.25 -7.34 -7.53
C THR A 44 1.00 -6.38 -8.69
N THR A 45 0.48 -6.91 -9.78
CA THR A 45 0.11 -6.17 -10.99
C THR A 45 -1.07 -6.83 -11.71
N ARG A 46 -1.91 -6.03 -12.38
CA ARG A 46 -3.04 -6.55 -13.18
C ARG A 46 -2.60 -7.42 -14.35
N ASN A 47 -1.43 -7.16 -14.90
CA ASN A 47 -0.89 -7.92 -16.01
C ASN A 47 0.59 -8.20 -15.82
N ALA A 48 0.91 -9.39 -15.33
CA ALA A 48 2.29 -9.81 -15.06
C ALA A 48 3.16 -9.85 -16.32
N SER A 49 2.61 -10.21 -17.47
CA SER A 49 3.35 -10.28 -18.73
C SER A 49 3.77 -8.90 -19.29
N LYS A 50 3.14 -7.82 -18.83
CA LYS A 50 3.46 -6.44 -19.20
C LYS A 50 4.27 -5.70 -18.15
N ALA A 51 4.61 -6.34 -17.03
CA ALA A 51 5.36 -5.74 -15.93
C ALA A 51 6.88 -5.80 -16.19
N THR A 52 7.33 -5.24 -17.30
CA THR A 52 8.72 -5.34 -17.78
C THR A 52 9.74 -4.81 -16.78
N GLU A 53 9.46 -3.68 -16.13
CA GLU A 53 10.37 -3.10 -15.15
C GLU A 53 10.47 -3.94 -13.86
N LEU A 54 9.40 -4.61 -13.43
CA LEU A 54 9.47 -5.60 -12.36
C LEU A 54 10.32 -6.80 -12.77
N ALA A 55 10.14 -7.29 -13.99
CA ALA A 55 10.88 -8.44 -14.49
C ALA A 55 12.40 -8.18 -14.60
N MET A 56 12.82 -6.93 -14.70
CA MET A 56 14.24 -6.54 -14.69
C MET A 56 14.88 -6.52 -13.29
N ILE A 57 14.10 -6.61 -12.21
CA ILE A 57 14.64 -6.68 -10.85
C ILE A 57 15.14 -8.09 -10.59
N SER A 58 16.47 -8.26 -10.54
CA SER A 58 17.10 -9.55 -10.29
C SER A 58 17.35 -9.75 -8.79
N ASP A 59 16.26 -9.98 -8.03
CA ASP A 59 16.33 -10.30 -6.61
C ASP A 59 15.44 -11.52 -6.34
N PRO A 60 16.00 -12.65 -5.82
CA PRO A 60 15.25 -13.88 -5.61
C PRO A 60 14.14 -13.77 -4.55
N ARG A 61 14.14 -12.71 -3.77
CA ARG A 61 13.11 -12.42 -2.76
C ARG A 61 11.85 -11.81 -3.37
N MET A 62 11.94 -11.26 -4.61
CA MET A 62 10.81 -10.66 -5.28
C MET A 62 10.00 -11.70 -6.07
N ILE A 63 8.70 -11.69 -5.87
CA ILE A 63 7.73 -12.57 -6.54
C ILE A 63 6.68 -11.69 -7.20
N ILE A 64 6.53 -11.82 -8.52
CA ILE A 64 5.47 -11.12 -9.25
C ILE A 64 4.18 -11.92 -9.11
N VAL A 65 3.12 -11.26 -8.65
CA VAL A 65 1.79 -11.85 -8.48
C VAL A 65 0.79 -11.11 -9.36
N GLN A 66 0.05 -11.84 -10.18
CA GLN A 66 -1.03 -11.21 -10.94
C GLN A 66 -2.24 -11.00 -10.05
N MET A 67 -2.68 -9.74 -9.91
CA MET A 67 -3.85 -9.38 -9.14
C MET A 67 -4.54 -8.14 -9.73
N ASP A 68 -5.81 -8.29 -10.07
CA ASP A 68 -6.72 -7.19 -10.35
C ASP A 68 -7.62 -6.98 -9.13
N GLY A 69 -7.47 -5.84 -8.45
CA GLY A 69 -8.25 -5.51 -7.26
C GLY A 69 -9.75 -5.32 -7.49
N GLU A 70 -10.16 -5.12 -8.75
CA GLU A 70 -11.58 -5.01 -9.14
C GLU A 70 -12.20 -6.37 -9.49
N SER A 71 -11.47 -7.50 -9.31
CA SER A 71 -11.94 -8.85 -9.58
C SER A 71 -11.74 -9.75 -8.36
N ASP A 72 -12.82 -10.13 -7.69
CA ASP A 72 -12.79 -10.99 -6.49
C ASP A 72 -12.06 -12.32 -6.77
N GLU A 73 -12.27 -12.91 -7.95
CA GLU A 73 -11.60 -14.14 -8.39
C GLU A 73 -10.08 -13.93 -8.53
N SER A 74 -9.65 -12.78 -9.08
CA SER A 74 -8.23 -12.44 -9.21
C SER A 74 -7.58 -12.21 -7.85
N VAL A 75 -8.28 -11.51 -6.95
CA VAL A 75 -7.82 -11.27 -5.57
C VAL A 75 -7.66 -12.60 -4.84
N LYS A 76 -8.66 -13.48 -4.90
CA LYS A 76 -8.60 -14.81 -4.28
C LYS A 76 -7.40 -15.62 -4.75
N LYS A 77 -7.17 -15.73 -6.05
CA LYS A 77 -6.01 -16.45 -6.62
C LYS A 77 -4.68 -15.85 -6.17
N ALA A 78 -4.60 -14.52 -6.09
CA ALA A 78 -3.39 -13.85 -5.62
C ALA A 78 -3.11 -14.18 -4.15
N VAL A 79 -4.12 -14.16 -3.28
CA VAL A 79 -4.00 -14.55 -1.87
C VAL A 79 -3.54 -16.01 -1.73
N GLU A 80 -4.13 -16.94 -2.50
CA GLU A 80 -3.74 -18.35 -2.51
C GLU A 80 -2.26 -18.51 -2.92
N GLN A 81 -1.83 -17.83 -3.99
CA GLN A 81 -0.43 -17.84 -4.42
C GLN A 81 0.52 -17.29 -3.35
N VAL A 82 0.17 -16.17 -2.70
CA VAL A 82 0.97 -15.62 -1.60
C VAL A 82 1.03 -16.59 -0.43
N ALA A 83 -0.10 -17.22 -0.06
CA ALA A 83 -0.19 -18.18 1.03
C ALA A 83 0.75 -19.38 0.83
N GLU A 84 0.84 -19.92 -0.39
CA GLU A 84 1.77 -21.00 -0.75
C GLU A 84 3.23 -20.64 -0.44
N HIS A 85 3.60 -19.37 -0.65
CA HIS A 85 4.97 -18.90 -0.44
C HIS A 85 5.28 -18.56 1.01
N VAL A 86 4.31 -18.01 1.78
CA VAL A 86 4.55 -17.58 3.17
C VAL A 86 4.27 -18.71 4.17
N GLY A 87 3.41 -19.67 3.81
CA GLY A 87 3.03 -20.80 4.67
C GLY A 87 2.53 -20.32 6.03
N SER A 88 3.07 -20.91 7.09
CA SER A 88 2.73 -20.57 8.49
C SER A 88 3.32 -19.25 9.00
N SER A 89 4.03 -18.49 8.15
CA SER A 89 4.60 -17.19 8.55
C SER A 89 3.62 -16.04 8.38
N GLY A 90 2.68 -16.15 7.46
CA GLY A 90 1.74 -15.08 7.13
C GLY A 90 2.39 -13.90 6.40
N VAL A 91 1.69 -12.78 6.33
CA VAL A 91 2.11 -11.53 5.68
C VAL A 91 2.28 -10.46 6.75
N ASP A 92 3.50 -9.92 6.88
CA ASP A 92 3.82 -8.90 7.88
C ASP A 92 3.34 -7.51 7.47
N PHE A 93 3.47 -7.18 6.17
CA PHE A 93 3.07 -5.88 5.64
C PHE A 93 2.22 -6.03 4.38
N LEU A 94 1.04 -5.41 4.37
CA LEU A 94 0.24 -5.20 3.17
C LEU A 94 0.25 -3.71 2.81
N VAL A 95 0.90 -3.36 1.70
CA VAL A 95 0.96 -1.98 1.19
C VAL A 95 -0.04 -1.82 0.05
N ASN A 96 -1.17 -1.20 0.33
CA ASN A 96 -2.18 -0.85 -0.65
C ASN A 96 -1.76 0.44 -1.38
N ASN A 97 -1.06 0.27 -2.49
CA ASN A 97 -0.56 1.37 -3.31
C ASN A 97 -1.37 1.56 -4.61
N ALA A 98 -2.03 0.52 -5.13
CA ALA A 98 -2.84 0.65 -6.33
C ALA A 98 -3.85 1.80 -6.22
N GLY A 99 -3.90 2.64 -7.24
CA GLY A 99 -4.80 3.79 -7.26
C GLY A 99 -4.90 4.42 -8.64
N VAL A 100 -5.95 5.22 -8.81
CA VAL A 100 -6.21 6.04 -10.02
C VAL A 100 -6.61 7.45 -9.62
N LEU A 101 -6.36 8.41 -10.53
CA LEU A 101 -6.87 9.77 -10.45
C LEU A 101 -7.59 10.06 -11.76
N ILE A 102 -8.91 10.14 -11.70
CA ILE A 102 -9.76 10.51 -12.83
C ILE A 102 -10.47 11.80 -12.46
N GLY A 103 -10.07 12.88 -13.11
CA GLY A 103 -10.67 14.20 -12.91
C GLY A 103 -11.98 14.35 -13.67
N VAL A 104 -12.78 15.36 -13.27
CA VAL A 104 -14.01 15.76 -13.95
C VAL A 104 -13.94 17.21 -14.42
N ASP A 105 -14.56 17.50 -15.55
CA ASP A 105 -14.73 18.88 -16.05
C ASP A 105 -16.10 19.41 -15.63
N TYR A 106 -16.13 20.31 -14.64
CA TYR A 106 -17.39 20.88 -14.14
C TYR A 106 -18.12 21.80 -15.15
N ASN A 107 -17.51 22.08 -16.30
CA ASN A 107 -18.22 22.81 -17.39
C ASN A 107 -19.03 21.86 -18.28
N LYS A 108 -18.98 20.54 -18.02
CA LYS A 108 -19.71 19.49 -18.73
C LYS A 108 -20.50 18.62 -17.76
N PRO A 109 -21.50 17.89 -18.22
CA PRO A 109 -22.16 16.87 -17.39
C PRO A 109 -21.14 15.88 -16.87
N ILE A 110 -21.13 15.67 -15.55
CA ILE A 110 -20.24 14.71 -14.90
C ILE A 110 -20.67 13.30 -15.31
N LYS A 111 -19.73 12.52 -15.79
CA LYS A 111 -19.94 11.10 -16.07
C LYS A 111 -19.86 10.32 -14.76
N ARG A 112 -20.94 9.60 -14.46
CA ARG A 112 -21.03 8.77 -13.24
C ARG A 112 -19.90 7.72 -13.15
N GLU A 113 -19.52 7.14 -14.30
CA GLU A 113 -18.47 6.15 -14.42
C GLU A 113 -17.10 6.70 -14.02
N ASP A 114 -16.78 7.96 -14.32
CA ASP A 114 -15.50 8.59 -13.93
C ASP A 114 -15.41 8.78 -12.41
N VAL A 115 -16.54 9.13 -11.78
CA VAL A 115 -16.62 9.22 -10.32
C VAL A 115 -16.50 7.83 -9.70
N ALA A 116 -17.29 6.86 -10.19
CA ALA A 116 -17.30 5.50 -9.69
C ALA A 116 -15.94 4.83 -9.79
N ALA A 117 -15.20 5.03 -10.88
CA ALA A 117 -13.86 4.44 -11.07
C ALA A 117 -12.86 4.88 -9.99
N ASN A 118 -12.90 6.15 -9.53
CA ASN A 118 -12.07 6.58 -8.41
C ASN A 118 -12.40 5.80 -7.13
N PHE A 119 -13.69 5.61 -6.82
CA PHE A 119 -14.09 4.86 -5.63
C PHE A 119 -13.81 3.36 -5.76
N ASN A 120 -14.10 2.78 -6.93
CA ASN A 120 -13.87 1.35 -7.16
C ASN A 120 -12.41 0.96 -6.91
N VAL A 121 -11.47 1.71 -7.48
CA VAL A 121 -10.04 1.38 -7.35
C VAL A 121 -9.48 1.84 -6.00
N ASN A 122 -9.70 3.11 -5.62
CA ASN A 122 -9.00 3.71 -4.48
C ASN A 122 -9.58 3.29 -3.12
N CYS A 123 -10.85 2.86 -3.08
CA CYS A 123 -11.54 2.54 -1.85
C CYS A 123 -12.06 1.10 -1.85
N ILE A 124 -12.98 0.73 -2.75
CA ILE A 124 -13.65 -0.58 -2.72
C ILE A 124 -12.64 -1.72 -2.94
N ALA A 125 -11.81 -1.64 -3.98
CA ALA A 125 -10.79 -2.66 -4.23
C ALA A 125 -9.79 -2.76 -3.07
N THR A 126 -9.39 -1.63 -2.46
CA THR A 126 -8.53 -1.63 -1.29
C THR A 126 -9.17 -2.35 -0.10
N MET A 127 -10.47 -2.13 0.15
CA MET A 127 -11.21 -2.84 1.20
C MET A 127 -11.25 -4.35 0.94
N VAL A 128 -11.63 -4.75 -0.28
CA VAL A 128 -11.74 -6.17 -0.68
C VAL A 128 -10.38 -6.86 -0.57
N VAL A 129 -9.33 -6.26 -1.11
CA VAL A 129 -7.96 -6.81 -1.01
C VAL A 129 -7.53 -6.93 0.45
N THR A 130 -7.71 -5.88 1.26
CA THR A 130 -7.31 -5.91 2.67
C THR A 130 -8.04 -7.01 3.44
N GLN A 131 -9.33 -7.15 3.23
CA GLN A 131 -10.13 -8.22 3.85
C GLN A 131 -9.69 -9.61 3.36
N ALA A 132 -9.40 -9.79 2.08
CA ALA A 132 -8.94 -11.06 1.54
C ALA A 132 -7.59 -11.50 2.12
N PHE A 133 -6.69 -10.57 2.43
CA PHE A 133 -5.41 -10.83 3.09
C PHE A 133 -5.51 -10.99 4.62
N HIS A 134 -6.68 -10.74 5.24
CA HIS A 134 -6.86 -10.74 6.69
C HIS A 134 -6.27 -11.97 7.37
N GLY A 135 -6.58 -13.19 6.92
CA GLY A 135 -6.08 -14.42 7.54
C GLY A 135 -4.55 -14.56 7.51
N LEU A 136 -3.90 -14.04 6.47
CA LEU A 136 -2.43 -14.03 6.36
C LEU A 136 -1.81 -12.96 7.26
N LEU A 137 -2.46 -11.81 7.41
CA LEU A 137 -2.07 -10.76 8.37
C LEU A 137 -2.23 -11.25 9.82
N GLU A 138 -3.35 -11.87 10.14
CA GLU A 138 -3.60 -12.47 11.47
C GLU A 138 -2.56 -13.55 11.81
N THR A 139 -2.20 -14.37 10.83
CA THR A 139 -1.15 -15.40 10.99
C THR A 139 0.20 -14.77 11.36
N ALA A 140 0.59 -13.70 10.66
CA ALA A 140 1.83 -12.97 10.98
C ALA A 140 1.74 -12.25 12.33
N ALA A 141 0.60 -11.63 12.65
CA ALA A 141 0.36 -10.95 13.92
C ALA A 141 0.50 -11.92 15.11
N LYS A 142 -0.10 -13.11 15.03
CA LYS A 142 0.04 -14.15 16.06
C LYS A 142 1.47 -14.63 16.25
N LYS A 143 2.25 -14.69 15.17
CA LYS A 143 3.64 -15.17 15.19
C LYS A 143 4.62 -14.11 15.65
N ASN A 144 4.49 -12.88 15.15
CA ASN A 144 5.48 -11.81 15.27
C ASN A 144 5.04 -10.68 16.22
N GLY A 145 3.84 -10.81 16.83
CA GLY A 145 3.24 -9.83 17.73
C GLY A 145 2.44 -8.75 17.01
N HIS A 146 2.63 -8.54 15.72
CA HIS A 146 1.86 -7.60 14.91
C HIS A 146 1.96 -7.88 13.42
N ALA A 147 0.97 -7.38 12.66
CA ALA A 147 1.04 -7.17 11.21
C ALA A 147 0.58 -5.75 10.89
N GLN A 148 0.96 -5.24 9.72
CA GLN A 148 0.74 -3.85 9.36
C GLN A 148 0.08 -3.72 7.99
N VAL A 149 -1.05 -3.02 7.91
CA VAL A 149 -1.65 -2.52 6.68
C VAL A 149 -1.21 -1.07 6.48
N VAL A 150 -0.72 -0.74 5.29
CA VAL A 150 -0.33 0.61 4.91
C VAL A 150 -1.13 1.02 3.68
N ASN A 151 -1.94 2.05 3.79
CA ASN A 151 -2.72 2.59 2.69
C ASN A 151 -2.04 3.84 2.12
N ILE A 152 -1.61 3.80 0.84
CA ILE A 152 -1.09 4.99 0.15
C ILE A 152 -2.27 5.90 -0.19
N SER A 153 -2.44 6.93 0.64
CA SER A 153 -3.50 7.91 0.52
C SER A 153 -3.01 9.19 -0.21
N SER A 154 -3.58 10.32 0.11
CA SER A 154 -3.23 11.64 -0.42
C SER A 154 -3.60 12.73 0.60
N ASP A 155 -2.84 13.82 0.63
CA ASP A 155 -3.20 15.07 1.30
C ASP A 155 -4.58 15.58 0.84
N LEU A 156 -4.91 15.36 -0.44
CA LEU A 156 -6.23 15.69 -0.98
C LEU A 156 -7.38 14.90 -0.33
N GLY A 157 -7.08 13.84 0.41
CA GLY A 157 -8.04 13.10 1.23
C GLY A 157 -8.24 13.67 2.64
N SER A 158 -7.46 14.69 3.04
CA SER A 158 -7.65 15.39 4.32
C SER A 158 -8.81 16.38 4.19
N ILE A 159 -9.84 16.23 5.03
CA ILE A 159 -10.94 17.19 5.11
C ILE A 159 -10.48 18.42 5.88
N ALA A 160 -9.71 18.22 6.95
CA ALA A 160 -9.24 19.29 7.83
C ALA A 160 -8.25 20.24 7.16
N ASP A 161 -7.44 19.73 6.21
CA ASP A 161 -6.43 20.50 5.48
C ASP A 161 -6.90 20.91 4.06
N SER A 162 -8.19 20.72 3.75
CA SER A 162 -8.79 21.14 2.48
C SER A 162 -9.05 22.65 2.46
N HIS A 163 -8.01 23.43 2.16
CA HIS A 163 -8.06 24.88 2.14
C HIS A 163 -8.33 25.49 0.75
N GLY A 164 -9.11 24.82 -0.09
CA GLY A 164 -9.37 25.28 -1.46
C GLY A 164 -8.18 25.06 -2.40
N SER A 165 -7.14 24.37 -1.98
CA SER A 165 -5.97 24.00 -2.79
C SER A 165 -6.18 22.79 -3.68
N THR A 166 -7.28 22.06 -3.50
CA THR A 166 -7.62 20.94 -4.39
C THR A 166 -7.78 21.44 -5.83
N PRO A 167 -7.01 20.93 -6.78
CA PRO A 167 -7.14 21.34 -8.17
C PRO A 167 -8.57 21.12 -8.67
N ARG A 168 -9.07 22.05 -9.47
CA ARG A 168 -10.41 21.98 -10.02
C ARG A 168 -10.61 20.64 -10.76
N GLY A 169 -11.66 19.92 -10.44
CA GLY A 169 -11.99 18.63 -11.05
C GLY A 169 -11.49 17.41 -10.30
N PHE A 170 -10.66 17.56 -9.26
CA PHE A 170 -10.12 16.42 -8.50
C PHE A 170 -11.03 15.95 -7.36
N THR A 171 -12.20 16.55 -7.19
CA THR A 171 -13.17 16.19 -6.13
C THR A 171 -13.46 14.69 -6.04
N PRO A 172 -13.73 13.93 -7.13
CA PRO A 172 -13.98 12.50 -7.03
C PRO A 172 -12.78 11.72 -6.45
N TYR A 173 -11.58 12.12 -6.83
CA TYR A 173 -10.35 11.55 -6.27
C TYR A 173 -10.21 11.86 -4.78
N SER A 174 -10.35 13.14 -4.39
CA SER A 174 -10.28 13.58 -2.99
C SER A 174 -11.28 12.84 -2.11
N MET A 175 -12.54 12.73 -2.57
CA MET A 175 -13.59 11.97 -1.89
C MET A 175 -13.20 10.50 -1.72
N SER A 176 -12.63 9.85 -2.74
CA SER A 176 -12.19 8.46 -2.66
C SER A 176 -11.03 8.26 -1.68
N LYS A 177 -10.11 9.24 -1.58
CA LYS A 177 -9.00 9.21 -0.61
C LYS A 177 -9.45 9.54 0.80
N ALA A 178 -10.45 10.39 0.98
CA ALA A 178 -11.09 10.59 2.28
C ALA A 178 -11.82 9.31 2.75
N ALA A 179 -12.50 8.60 1.84
CA ALA A 179 -13.11 7.30 2.13
C ALA A 179 -12.05 6.25 2.52
N LEU A 180 -10.90 6.22 1.84
CA LEU A 180 -9.76 5.37 2.19
C LEU A 180 -9.18 5.71 3.57
N ASN A 181 -9.12 6.99 3.93
CA ASN A 181 -8.70 7.45 5.25
C ASN A 181 -9.66 6.97 6.34
N MET A 182 -10.98 7.06 6.11
CA MET A 182 -12.00 6.52 7.01
C MET A 182 -11.87 5.00 7.15
N PHE A 183 -11.65 4.27 6.05
CA PHE A 183 -11.39 2.84 6.07
C PHE A 183 -10.18 2.50 6.93
N THR A 184 -9.07 3.22 6.77
CA THR A 184 -7.85 3.06 7.59
C THR A 184 -8.18 3.18 9.08
N ARG A 185 -8.93 4.22 9.44
CA ARG A 185 -9.30 4.47 10.84
C ARG A 185 -10.16 3.34 11.40
N ASN A 186 -11.16 2.87 10.67
CA ASN A 186 -12.05 1.79 11.11
C ASN A 186 -11.28 0.47 11.27
N VAL A 187 -10.50 0.05 10.28
CA VAL A 187 -9.69 -1.19 10.37
C VAL A 187 -8.73 -1.14 11.54
N SER A 188 -8.12 0.02 11.82
CA SER A 188 -7.20 0.18 12.94
C SER A 188 -7.87 -0.04 14.31
N LEU A 189 -9.19 0.12 14.40
CA LEU A 189 -9.98 -0.13 15.60
C LEU A 189 -10.52 -1.56 15.62
N ASP A 190 -11.08 -2.02 14.50
CA ASP A 190 -11.76 -3.29 14.38
C ASP A 190 -10.80 -4.50 14.55
N TRP A 191 -9.56 -4.38 14.05
CA TRP A 191 -8.56 -5.46 14.07
C TRP A 191 -7.47 -5.27 15.12
N LYS A 192 -7.62 -4.29 16.02
CA LYS A 192 -6.63 -3.97 17.05
C LYS A 192 -6.30 -5.17 17.94
N ASP A 193 -7.33 -5.86 18.42
CA ASP A 193 -7.17 -7.00 19.34
C ASP A 193 -6.58 -8.24 18.65
N GLU A 194 -6.57 -8.26 17.31
CA GLU A 194 -5.92 -9.29 16.51
C GLU A 194 -4.44 -8.97 16.24
N GLY A 195 -3.95 -7.83 16.72
CA GLY A 195 -2.58 -7.37 16.50
C GLY A 195 -2.33 -6.82 15.08
N ILE A 196 -3.39 -6.53 14.32
CA ILE A 196 -3.28 -5.96 12.98
C ILE A 196 -3.46 -4.45 13.08
N ARG A 197 -2.47 -3.71 12.60
CA ARG A 197 -2.43 -2.24 12.59
C ARG A 197 -2.74 -1.73 11.18
N CYS A 198 -3.27 -0.51 11.09
CA CYS A 198 -3.56 0.13 9.81
C CYS A 198 -3.19 1.61 9.86
N THR A 199 -2.44 2.10 8.88
CA THR A 199 -1.94 3.49 8.81
C THR A 199 -2.05 4.02 7.38
N SER A 200 -2.44 5.28 7.21
CA SER A 200 -2.41 5.97 5.91
C SER A 200 -1.11 6.75 5.74
N ILE A 201 -0.58 6.77 4.50
CA ILE A 201 0.59 7.57 4.13
C ILE A 201 0.28 8.38 2.87
N HIS A 202 0.48 9.70 2.93
CA HIS A 202 0.53 10.58 1.77
C HIS A 202 1.94 10.52 1.16
N PRO A 203 2.10 10.13 -0.12
CA PRO A 203 3.42 9.94 -0.72
C PRO A 203 4.11 11.23 -1.15
N GLY A 204 3.45 12.40 -0.99
CA GLY A 204 3.84 13.64 -1.62
C GLY A 204 3.35 13.75 -3.07
N TRP A 205 3.66 14.86 -3.72
CA TRP A 205 3.38 15.03 -5.15
C TRP A 205 4.57 14.52 -5.95
N VAL A 206 4.41 13.34 -6.57
CA VAL A 206 5.49 12.50 -7.09
C VAL A 206 5.46 12.44 -8.62
N GLN A 207 6.61 12.55 -9.28
CA GLN A 207 6.82 12.47 -10.73
C GLN A 207 6.51 11.06 -11.25
N THR A 208 5.25 10.82 -11.56
CA THR A 208 4.70 9.58 -12.09
C THR A 208 3.74 9.93 -13.23
N ASP A 209 3.22 8.94 -13.94
CA ASP A 209 2.16 9.15 -14.94
C ASP A 209 0.94 9.88 -14.34
N MET A 210 0.66 9.65 -13.05
CA MET A 210 -0.45 10.28 -12.33
C MET A 210 -0.11 11.70 -11.87
N GLY A 211 1.09 11.91 -11.34
CA GLY A 211 1.50 13.19 -10.75
C GLY A 211 2.00 14.21 -11.76
N GLY A 212 2.43 13.76 -12.96
CA GLY A 212 3.00 14.61 -14.00
C GLY A 212 4.46 14.97 -13.73
N GLN A 213 5.09 15.62 -14.74
CA GLN A 213 6.51 16.00 -14.71
C GLN A 213 6.79 17.18 -13.77
N GLU A 214 5.78 18.02 -13.52
CA GLU A 214 5.89 19.20 -12.64
C GLU A 214 5.83 18.86 -11.15
N ALA A 215 5.65 17.57 -10.82
CA ALA A 215 5.61 17.12 -9.43
C ALA A 215 6.93 17.41 -8.71
N SER A 216 6.82 17.79 -7.44
CA SER A 216 7.95 18.31 -6.65
C SER A 216 8.92 17.22 -6.17
N LEU A 217 8.52 15.94 -6.22
CA LEU A 217 9.33 14.83 -5.73
C LEU A 217 9.61 13.84 -6.85
N THR A 218 10.81 13.30 -6.88
CA THR A 218 11.11 12.11 -7.65
C THR A 218 10.50 10.87 -7.02
N VAL A 219 10.33 9.80 -7.80
CA VAL A 219 9.86 8.50 -7.26
C VAL A 219 10.82 8.01 -6.18
N GLU A 220 12.12 8.12 -6.40
CA GLU A 220 13.14 7.66 -5.46
C GLU A 220 13.07 8.40 -4.12
N GLU A 221 13.00 9.75 -4.13
CA GLU A 221 12.88 10.54 -2.91
C GLU A 221 11.64 10.18 -2.09
N SER A 222 10.49 10.05 -2.75
CA SER A 222 9.25 9.65 -2.08
C SER A 222 9.35 8.25 -1.51
N THR A 223 9.73 7.27 -2.32
CA THR A 223 9.67 5.85 -1.92
C THR A 223 10.75 5.43 -0.93
N SER A 224 11.92 6.07 -0.96
CA SER A 224 12.96 5.86 0.06
C SER A 224 12.46 6.27 1.45
N ASN A 225 11.82 7.44 1.56
CA ASN A 225 11.25 7.90 2.82
C ASN A 225 10.05 7.08 3.26
N ILE A 226 9.14 6.71 2.33
CA ILE A 226 7.98 5.86 2.66
C ILE A 226 8.45 4.48 3.16
N ALA A 227 9.41 3.85 2.48
CA ALA A 227 9.94 2.56 2.92
C ALA A 227 10.55 2.65 4.33
N HIS A 228 11.30 3.72 4.62
CA HIS A 228 11.80 3.98 5.96
C HIS A 228 10.67 4.19 6.98
N THR A 229 9.62 4.92 6.61
CA THR A 229 8.43 5.14 7.44
C THR A 229 7.72 3.83 7.74
N ILE A 230 7.49 2.97 6.73
CA ILE A 230 6.80 1.67 6.88
C ILE A 230 7.45 0.82 7.98
N PHE A 231 8.76 0.74 8.02
CA PHE A 231 9.47 -0.05 9.03
C PHE A 231 9.59 0.62 10.41
N LYS A 232 9.14 1.87 10.54
CA LYS A 232 9.02 2.58 11.83
C LYS A 232 7.63 2.53 12.44
N LEU A 233 6.63 2.06 11.69
CA LEU A 233 5.25 2.01 12.17
C LEU A 233 5.15 1.05 13.35
N ASP A 234 4.51 1.50 14.41
CA ASP A 234 4.30 0.77 15.64
C ASP A 234 2.87 0.95 16.19
N GLU A 235 2.62 0.56 17.42
CA GLU A 235 1.30 0.69 18.03
C GLU A 235 0.85 2.16 18.14
N THR A 236 1.78 3.09 18.36
CA THR A 236 1.46 4.53 18.52
C THR A 236 1.05 5.18 17.21
N THR A 237 1.39 4.58 16.08
CA THR A 237 1.04 5.03 14.72
C THR A 237 -0.24 4.40 14.18
N ASN A 238 -0.84 3.46 14.92
CA ASN A 238 -2.05 2.76 14.49
C ASN A 238 -3.25 3.71 14.37
N GLY A 239 -3.91 3.70 13.22
CA GLY A 239 -5.06 4.55 12.93
C GLY A 239 -4.70 6.02 12.74
N LEU A 240 -3.46 6.33 12.35
CA LEU A 240 -3.01 7.69 12.07
C LEU A 240 -2.70 7.89 10.59
N PHE A 241 -2.55 9.15 10.20
CA PHE A 241 -2.22 9.58 8.86
C PHE A 241 -0.89 10.34 8.88
N TYR A 242 0.04 9.96 8.00
CA TYR A 242 1.37 10.56 7.90
C TYR A 242 1.66 11.02 6.47
N ASN A 243 2.54 11.99 6.34
CA ASN A 243 3.16 12.26 5.04
C ASN A 243 4.40 11.37 4.84
N TRP A 244 4.99 11.47 3.66
CA TRP A 244 6.19 10.73 3.26
C TRP A 244 7.44 11.02 4.13
N LYS A 245 7.46 12.12 4.89
CA LYS A 245 8.52 12.48 5.84
C LYS A 245 8.28 11.96 7.26
N PHE A 246 7.19 11.23 7.47
CA PHE A 246 6.74 10.78 8.79
C PHE A 246 6.20 11.90 9.69
N ASP A 247 5.77 13.03 9.12
CA ASP A 247 5.03 14.04 9.86
C ASP A 247 3.55 13.64 9.93
N ALA A 248 2.94 13.77 11.12
CA ALA A 248 1.53 13.49 11.32
C ALA A 248 0.65 14.49 10.55
N MET A 249 -0.35 13.98 9.87
CA MET A 249 -1.35 14.76 9.12
C MET A 249 -2.71 14.68 9.79
N ARG A 250 -3.54 15.68 9.55
CA ARG A 250 -4.96 15.66 9.96
C ARG A 250 -5.79 14.90 8.90
N TRP A 251 -6.89 14.32 9.38
CA TRP A 251 -7.88 13.64 8.52
C TRP A 251 -8.73 14.60 7.68
#